data_ab7b3852d9eba42c8ecb5b589871d763
#
_entry.id   ab7b3852d9eba42c8ecb5b589871d763
#
_cell.length_a   1.000
_cell.length_b   1.000
_cell.length_c   1.000
_cell.angle_alpha   90.00
_cell.angle_beta   90.00
_cell.angle_gamma   90.00
#
_symmetry.space_group_name_H-M   'P 1'
#
loop_
_entity.id
_entity.type
_entity.pdbx_description
1 polymer ?
#
loop_
_entity_poly.entity_id
_entity_poly.type
_entity_poly.pdbx_seq_one_letter_code
_entity_poly.pdbx_strand_id
1 'polypeptide(L)'
;VAREVTATGTTVAAAERALREKLVDRATPTQQAITAATTIATLWLKYLRDEGRIEGTTINEYERVLTKVVIPEFGGLRLREVTTSRLDLFLVRLRATSISRQRKTKVVLGAMLGLAVRHDALAVNPVQQTSRIHRERSEPRSLSLEDLSAVRKALGAWTAERRPGPKASGDMADIIDLMLATGARIGEILALRWEDIALDALRPNLTINGTIKTEPGKGTYRKARPKSDSSVRTVALPDFAIIMLKRRRTASPVNPIDAVFSTRNGTWQQVNNVERRWRQIRQDTGLDWVTPHTFRKTVATLISERVNAETAAHQLGHSSPAITREFYISKPAIAADVARILEELARANPAATANTSRISRE
;
A
#
# COMPACT_ATOMS: atom_id res chain seq x y z
N VAL A 1 37.05 -27.91 -26.05
CA VAL A 1 38.13 -28.68 -25.38
C VAL A 1 37.47 -29.48 -24.29
N ALA A 2 37.48 -30.83 -24.39
CA ALA A 2 37.00 -31.70 -23.34
C ALA A 2 37.92 -31.58 -22.09
N ARG A 3 37.35 -31.32 -20.93
CA ARG A 3 38.08 -31.26 -19.65
C ARG A 3 37.64 -32.41 -18.77
N GLU A 4 38.60 -33.21 -18.30
CA GLU A 4 38.36 -34.31 -17.38
C GLU A 4 37.96 -33.80 -16.00
N VAL A 5 36.99 -34.47 -15.37
CA VAL A 5 36.53 -34.20 -13.99
C VAL A 5 36.78 -35.43 -13.16
N THR A 6 37.63 -35.31 -12.17
CA THR A 6 37.93 -36.40 -11.24
C THR A 6 37.43 -36.08 -9.82
N ALA A 7 37.01 -37.08 -9.07
CA ALA A 7 36.65 -36.98 -7.68
C ALA A 7 37.20 -38.19 -6.90
N THR A 8 37.57 -37.97 -5.68
CA THR A 8 38.06 -39.00 -4.77
C THR A 8 37.11 -39.14 -3.56
N GLY A 9 36.99 -40.32 -3.02
CA GLY A 9 36.16 -40.58 -1.84
C GLY A 9 36.68 -41.80 -1.07
N THR A 10 36.31 -41.94 0.16
CA THR A 10 36.68 -43.08 1.04
C THR A 10 36.04 -44.41 0.58
N THR A 11 35.01 -44.36 -0.26
CA THR A 11 34.35 -45.49 -0.90
C THR A 11 33.99 -45.11 -2.34
N VAL A 12 33.77 -46.09 -3.21
CA VAL A 12 33.30 -45.88 -4.60
C VAL A 12 32.04 -45.02 -4.61
N ALA A 13 31.06 -45.33 -3.78
CA ALA A 13 29.82 -44.56 -3.68
C ALA A 13 30.03 -43.11 -3.20
N ALA A 14 31.07 -42.87 -2.37
CA ALA A 14 31.44 -41.52 -1.94
C ALA A 14 32.15 -40.76 -3.09
N ALA A 15 32.99 -41.40 -3.86
CA ALA A 15 33.64 -40.82 -5.02
C ALA A 15 32.65 -40.51 -6.14
N GLU A 16 31.67 -41.38 -6.43
CA GLU A 16 30.61 -41.12 -7.37
C GLU A 16 29.72 -39.95 -6.96
N ARG A 17 29.37 -39.84 -5.68
CA ARG A 17 28.60 -38.68 -5.20
C ARG A 17 29.41 -37.37 -5.35
N ALA A 18 30.67 -37.39 -4.97
CA ALA A 18 31.55 -36.25 -5.13
C ALA A 18 31.75 -35.86 -6.61
N LEU A 19 31.83 -36.87 -7.52
CA LEU A 19 31.91 -36.63 -8.94
C LEU A 19 30.60 -36.01 -9.51
N ARG A 20 29.45 -36.54 -9.10
CA ARG A 20 28.15 -35.96 -9.49
C ARG A 20 27.97 -34.54 -8.98
N GLU A 21 28.39 -34.25 -7.75
CA GLU A 21 28.40 -32.88 -7.21
C GLU A 21 29.30 -31.96 -8.05
N LYS A 22 30.52 -32.39 -8.39
CA LYS A 22 31.45 -31.61 -9.23
C LYS A 22 30.92 -31.41 -10.65
N LEU A 23 30.20 -32.37 -11.22
CA LEU A 23 29.60 -32.24 -12.55
C LEU A 23 28.41 -31.27 -12.54
N VAL A 24 27.60 -31.30 -11.49
CA VAL A 24 26.50 -30.34 -11.29
C VAL A 24 27.07 -28.93 -11.10
N ASP A 25 28.12 -28.76 -10.30
CA ASP A 25 28.77 -27.46 -10.10
C ASP A 25 29.46 -26.94 -11.37
N ARG A 26 29.92 -27.83 -12.27
CA ARG A 26 30.50 -27.46 -13.57
C ARG A 26 29.49 -27.12 -14.65
N ALA A 27 28.30 -27.69 -14.60
CA ALA A 27 27.20 -27.31 -15.47
C ALA A 27 26.71 -25.89 -15.17
N THR A 28 27.06 -25.37 -13.99
CA THR A 28 26.80 -23.99 -13.57
C THR A 28 28.05 -23.13 -13.80
N PRO A 29 28.02 -22.01 -14.53
CA PRO A 29 29.17 -21.16 -14.78
C PRO A 29 29.91 -20.78 -13.49
N THR A 30 31.21 -21.04 -13.42
CA THR A 30 32.06 -21.00 -12.19
C THR A 30 32.24 -19.59 -11.59
N GLN A 31 31.73 -18.54 -12.22
CA GLN A 31 31.76 -17.16 -11.72
C GLN A 31 30.49 -16.74 -10.99
N GLN A 32 29.50 -17.60 -10.88
CA GLN A 32 28.24 -17.22 -10.23
C GLN A 32 28.33 -17.40 -8.72
N ALA A 33 28.12 -16.29 -8.00
CA ALA A 33 28.09 -16.24 -6.55
C ALA A 33 26.87 -16.97 -5.95
N ILE A 34 25.91 -17.43 -6.78
CA ILE A 34 24.68 -18.15 -6.40
C ILE A 34 24.59 -19.43 -7.23
N THR A 35 24.56 -20.59 -6.55
CA THR A 35 24.49 -21.92 -7.17
C THR A 35 23.36 -22.72 -6.52
N ALA A 36 23.00 -23.88 -7.08
CA ALA A 36 22.03 -24.79 -6.51
C ALA A 36 22.37 -25.28 -5.08
N ALA A 37 23.65 -25.17 -4.66
CA ALA A 37 24.14 -25.47 -3.33
C ALA A 37 24.01 -24.27 -2.35
N THR A 38 23.74 -23.06 -2.83
CA THR A 38 23.55 -21.87 -2.00
C THR A 38 22.35 -22.07 -1.06
N THR A 39 22.52 -21.73 0.22
CA THR A 39 21.40 -21.80 1.18
C THR A 39 20.46 -20.62 1.05
N ILE A 40 19.22 -20.79 1.50
CA ILE A 40 18.23 -19.71 1.54
C ILE A 40 18.73 -18.52 2.35
N ALA A 41 19.38 -18.75 3.49
CA ALA A 41 19.95 -17.69 4.33
C ALA A 41 21.04 -16.89 3.57
N THR A 42 21.91 -17.59 2.82
CA THR A 42 22.97 -16.94 2.03
C THR A 42 22.39 -16.20 0.82
N LEU A 43 21.42 -16.80 0.11
CA LEU A 43 20.73 -16.16 -1.00
C LEU A 43 20.09 -14.84 -0.59
N TRP A 44 19.47 -14.83 0.60
CA TRP A 44 18.83 -13.64 1.13
C TRP A 44 19.82 -12.48 1.31
N LEU A 45 20.98 -12.73 1.91
CA LEU A 45 22.00 -11.70 2.12
C LEU A 45 22.51 -11.12 0.78
N LYS A 46 22.60 -11.96 -0.27
CA LYS A 46 22.95 -11.51 -1.62
C LYS A 46 21.82 -10.72 -2.27
N TYR A 47 20.58 -11.19 -2.15
CA TYR A 47 19.41 -10.49 -2.68
C TYR A 47 19.31 -9.06 -2.16
N LEU A 48 19.53 -8.83 -0.87
CA LEU A 48 19.53 -7.49 -0.29
C LEU A 48 20.61 -6.56 -0.86
N ARG A 49 21.76 -7.11 -1.22
CA ARG A 49 22.87 -6.34 -1.77
C ARG A 49 22.65 -5.97 -3.24
N ASP A 50 22.11 -6.89 -4.03
CA ASP A 50 22.08 -6.79 -5.49
C ASP A 50 20.84 -6.06 -6.01
N GLU A 51 19.74 -6.07 -5.26
CA GLU A 51 18.46 -5.41 -5.62
C GLU A 51 18.39 -3.96 -5.11
N GLY A 52 19.37 -3.12 -5.46
CA GLY A 52 19.41 -1.69 -5.11
C GLY A 52 18.24 -0.83 -5.64
N ARG A 53 17.23 -1.45 -6.29
CA ARG A 53 16.01 -0.82 -6.80
C ARG A 53 14.84 -0.80 -5.82
N ILE A 54 14.97 -1.49 -4.68
CA ILE A 54 13.88 -1.59 -3.70
C ILE A 54 14.00 -0.45 -2.71
N GLU A 55 12.90 0.28 -2.46
CA GLU A 55 12.89 1.34 -1.44
C GLU A 55 13.19 0.77 -0.04
N GLY A 56 13.96 1.50 0.77
CA GLY A 56 14.41 1.07 2.09
C GLY A 56 13.30 0.56 3.01
N THR A 57 12.10 1.14 2.95
CA THR A 57 10.93 0.66 3.72
C THR A 57 10.48 -0.74 3.29
N THR A 58 10.57 -1.06 2.00
CA THR A 58 10.24 -2.38 1.45
C THR A 58 11.31 -3.40 1.81
N ILE A 59 12.59 -3.00 1.77
CA ILE A 59 13.71 -3.84 2.20
C ILE A 59 13.53 -4.26 3.66
N ASN A 60 13.25 -3.30 4.55
CA ASN A 60 13.03 -3.57 5.98
C ASN A 60 11.85 -4.53 6.22
N GLU A 61 10.78 -4.39 5.43
CA GLU A 61 9.64 -5.30 5.52
C GLU A 61 9.99 -6.70 5.02
N TYR A 62 10.72 -6.82 3.92
CA TYR A 62 11.20 -8.09 3.39
C TYR A 62 12.16 -8.77 4.35
N GLU A 63 13.11 -8.03 4.92
CA GLU A 63 14.02 -8.52 5.94
C GLU A 63 13.27 -9.08 7.14
N ARG A 64 12.26 -8.37 7.63
CA ARG A 64 11.42 -8.85 8.74
C ARG A 64 10.68 -10.14 8.40
N VAL A 65 10.14 -10.27 7.20
CA VAL A 65 9.46 -11.50 6.75
C VAL A 65 10.46 -12.65 6.67
N LEU A 66 11.63 -12.40 6.10
CA LEU A 66 12.63 -13.45 5.92
C LEU A 66 13.22 -13.90 7.25
N THR A 67 13.68 -12.98 8.09
CA THR A 67 14.29 -13.32 9.37
C THR A 67 13.33 -13.96 10.37
N LYS A 68 12.07 -13.51 10.41
CA LYS A 68 11.09 -13.99 11.40
C LYS A 68 10.19 -15.12 10.91
N VAL A 69 10.10 -15.33 9.59
CA VAL A 69 9.14 -16.28 9.04
C VAL A 69 9.81 -17.34 8.16
N VAL A 70 10.70 -16.94 7.25
CA VAL A 70 11.30 -17.85 6.27
C VAL A 70 12.56 -18.55 6.79
N ILE A 71 13.50 -17.81 7.37
CA ILE A 71 14.78 -18.34 7.84
C ILE A 71 14.61 -19.43 8.91
N PRO A 72 13.70 -19.30 9.90
CA PRO A 72 13.51 -20.37 10.88
C PRO A 72 13.09 -21.71 10.27
N GLU A 73 12.40 -21.71 9.15
CA GLU A 73 11.88 -22.91 8.49
C GLU A 73 12.83 -23.42 7.37
N PHE A 74 13.36 -22.52 6.57
CA PHE A 74 14.05 -22.83 5.31
C PHE A 74 15.52 -22.38 5.29
N GLY A 75 16.00 -21.61 6.25
CA GLY A 75 17.29 -20.94 6.18
C GLY A 75 18.48 -21.85 5.90
N GLY A 76 18.48 -23.07 6.46
CA GLY A 76 19.52 -24.07 6.26
C GLY A 76 19.38 -24.87 4.97
N LEU A 77 18.25 -24.80 4.27
CA LEU A 77 18.03 -25.57 3.05
C LEU A 77 18.84 -24.98 1.89
N ARG A 78 19.41 -25.85 1.07
CA ARG A 78 20.01 -25.50 -0.21
C ARG A 78 18.91 -25.22 -1.24
N LEU A 79 19.15 -24.38 -2.24
CA LEU A 79 18.18 -24.04 -3.28
C LEU A 79 17.59 -25.28 -3.96
N ARG A 80 18.39 -26.30 -4.26
CA ARG A 80 17.93 -27.57 -4.84
C ARG A 80 16.97 -28.37 -3.96
N GLU A 81 16.91 -28.09 -2.66
CA GLU A 81 16.03 -28.76 -1.69
C GLU A 81 14.70 -28.04 -1.48
N VAL A 82 14.58 -26.84 -2.04
CA VAL A 82 13.37 -25.99 -1.93
C VAL A 82 12.40 -26.38 -3.04
N THR A 83 11.53 -27.33 -2.73
CA THR A 83 10.52 -27.83 -3.67
C THR A 83 9.21 -27.04 -3.59
N THR A 84 8.44 -27.06 -4.68
CA THR A 84 7.09 -26.48 -4.71
C THR A 84 6.20 -27.01 -3.59
N SER A 85 6.22 -28.34 -3.35
CA SER A 85 5.40 -28.95 -2.29
C SER A 85 5.73 -28.44 -0.90
N ARG A 86 7.02 -28.31 -0.55
CA ARG A 86 7.44 -27.74 0.74
C ARG A 86 6.98 -26.30 0.93
N LEU A 87 7.13 -25.47 -0.12
CA LEU A 87 6.69 -24.08 -0.10
C LEU A 87 5.17 -23.97 0.00
N ASP A 88 4.44 -24.79 -0.72
CA ASP A 88 2.98 -24.77 -0.70
C ASP A 88 2.41 -25.15 0.67
N LEU A 89 2.89 -26.22 1.27
CA LEU A 89 2.53 -26.62 2.64
C LEU A 89 2.85 -25.53 3.67
N PHE A 90 4.01 -24.89 3.54
CA PHE A 90 4.38 -23.77 4.41
C PHE A 90 3.45 -22.58 4.26
N LEU A 91 3.15 -22.18 3.03
CA LEU A 91 2.23 -21.07 2.75
C LEU A 91 0.81 -21.36 3.25
N VAL A 92 0.34 -22.61 3.12
CA VAL A 92 -0.97 -23.04 3.65
C VAL A 92 -0.99 -22.92 5.18
N ARG A 93 0.06 -23.36 5.88
CA ARG A 93 0.17 -23.18 7.34
C ARG A 93 0.15 -21.69 7.76
N LEU A 94 0.83 -20.84 7.01
CA LEU A 94 0.80 -19.38 7.26
C LEU A 94 -0.58 -18.78 7.07
N ARG A 95 -1.39 -19.31 6.14
CA ARG A 95 -2.77 -18.87 5.92
C ARG A 95 -3.63 -19.02 7.17
N ALA A 96 -3.48 -20.13 7.91
CA ALA A 96 -4.22 -20.36 9.15
C ALA A 96 -3.96 -19.27 10.21
N THR A 97 -2.77 -18.65 10.18
CA THR A 97 -2.43 -17.55 11.09
C THR A 97 -2.82 -16.18 10.53
N SER A 98 -2.56 -15.93 9.24
CA SER A 98 -2.84 -14.64 8.59
C SER A 98 -2.66 -14.72 7.08
N ILE A 99 -3.72 -14.42 6.34
CA ILE A 99 -3.69 -14.31 4.87
C ILE A 99 -2.71 -13.21 4.41
N SER A 100 -2.61 -12.11 5.15
CA SER A 100 -1.66 -11.02 4.87
C SER A 100 -0.21 -11.50 5.00
N ARG A 101 0.10 -12.29 6.04
CA ARG A 101 1.43 -12.89 6.24
C ARG A 101 1.76 -13.87 5.12
N GLN A 102 0.83 -14.76 4.76
CA GLN A 102 0.99 -15.69 3.63
C GLN A 102 1.35 -14.96 2.34
N ARG A 103 0.59 -13.90 1.99
CA ARG A 103 0.83 -13.11 0.77
C ARG A 103 2.19 -12.45 0.75
N LYS A 104 2.53 -11.75 1.83
CA LYS A 104 3.83 -11.08 1.95
C LYS A 104 4.97 -12.10 1.83
N THR A 105 4.86 -13.23 2.50
CA THR A 105 5.85 -14.32 2.42
C THR A 105 5.97 -14.86 1.00
N LYS A 106 4.84 -15.09 0.30
CA LYS A 106 4.87 -15.55 -1.09
C LYS A 106 5.54 -14.54 -2.03
N VAL A 107 5.27 -13.24 -1.86
CA VAL A 107 5.92 -12.17 -2.65
C VAL A 107 7.43 -12.14 -2.41
N VAL A 108 7.84 -12.18 -1.15
CA VAL A 108 9.27 -12.12 -0.77
C VAL A 108 10.03 -13.35 -1.26
N LEU A 109 9.48 -14.55 -1.06
CA LEU A 109 10.05 -15.79 -1.59
C LEU A 109 10.10 -15.78 -3.12
N GLY A 110 9.05 -15.28 -3.77
CA GLY A 110 8.99 -15.19 -5.22
C GLY A 110 10.09 -14.28 -5.79
N ALA A 111 10.32 -13.13 -5.16
CA ALA A 111 11.37 -12.20 -5.56
C ALA A 111 12.77 -12.78 -5.30
N MET A 112 13.00 -13.35 -4.13
CA MET A 112 14.28 -13.94 -3.75
C MET A 112 14.66 -15.17 -4.60
N LEU A 113 13.73 -16.11 -4.80
CA LEU A 113 13.96 -17.29 -5.64
C LEU A 113 14.01 -16.92 -7.14
N GLY A 114 13.36 -15.82 -7.52
CA GLY A 114 13.54 -15.23 -8.85
C GLY A 114 14.97 -14.77 -9.12
N LEU A 115 15.70 -14.29 -8.10
CA LEU A 115 17.13 -14.02 -8.22
C LEU A 115 17.92 -15.31 -8.52
N ALA A 116 17.60 -16.40 -7.81
CA ALA A 116 18.27 -17.70 -8.04
C ALA A 116 18.05 -18.23 -9.47
N VAL A 117 16.87 -17.99 -10.06
CA VAL A 117 16.61 -18.32 -11.47
C VAL A 117 17.43 -17.44 -12.42
N ARG A 118 17.55 -16.13 -12.17
CA ARG A 118 18.40 -15.24 -12.99
C ARG A 118 19.89 -15.57 -12.93
N HIS A 119 20.30 -16.32 -11.92
CA HIS A 119 21.68 -16.83 -11.78
C HIS A 119 21.82 -18.31 -12.14
N ASP A 120 20.86 -18.89 -12.87
CA ASP A 120 20.84 -20.28 -13.29
C ASP A 120 20.98 -21.33 -12.16
N ALA A 121 20.84 -20.89 -10.90
CA ALA A 121 20.88 -21.75 -9.72
C ALA A 121 19.58 -22.60 -9.57
N LEU A 122 18.49 -22.17 -10.19
CA LEU A 122 17.22 -22.86 -10.33
C LEU A 122 16.71 -22.74 -11.77
N ALA A 123 16.23 -23.81 -12.35
CA ALA A 123 15.62 -23.80 -13.69
C ALA A 123 14.29 -23.04 -13.71
N VAL A 124 13.50 -23.14 -12.65
CA VAL A 124 12.21 -22.47 -12.47
C VAL A 124 12.03 -22.02 -11.04
N ASN A 125 11.24 -20.96 -10.85
CA ASN A 125 10.91 -20.47 -9.52
C ASN A 125 9.77 -21.31 -8.91
N PRO A 126 10.04 -22.15 -7.88
CA PRO A 126 9.04 -23.05 -7.34
C PRO A 126 7.87 -22.34 -6.65
N VAL A 127 8.01 -21.08 -6.26
CA VAL A 127 6.91 -20.28 -5.67
C VAL A 127 5.80 -20.02 -6.69
N GLN A 128 6.13 -19.89 -7.96
CA GLN A 128 5.15 -19.63 -9.02
C GLN A 128 4.20 -20.80 -9.23
N GLN A 129 4.66 -22.01 -8.88
CA GLN A 129 3.88 -23.25 -8.99
C GLN A 129 3.04 -23.55 -7.73
N THR A 130 3.15 -22.75 -6.67
CA THR A 130 2.33 -22.93 -5.46
C THR A 130 0.90 -22.46 -5.68
N SER A 131 -0.03 -22.97 -4.87
CA SER A 131 -1.45 -22.66 -4.90
C SER A 131 -1.72 -21.15 -4.96
N ARG A 132 -2.73 -20.76 -5.73
CA ARG A 132 -3.17 -19.36 -5.79
C ARG A 132 -3.77 -18.95 -4.44
N ILE A 133 -3.36 -17.79 -3.97
CA ILE A 133 -3.94 -17.22 -2.76
C ILE A 133 -5.24 -16.54 -3.16
N HIS A 134 -6.36 -17.14 -2.79
CA HIS A 134 -7.67 -16.55 -3.03
C HIS A 134 -7.84 -15.29 -2.17
N ARG A 135 -8.29 -14.21 -2.78
CA ARG A 135 -8.60 -12.95 -2.11
C ARG A 135 -10.12 -12.83 -1.99
N GLU A 136 -10.64 -12.91 -0.80
CA GLU A 136 -11.97 -12.37 -0.55
C GLU A 136 -11.90 -10.85 -0.82
N ARG A 137 -12.68 -10.39 -1.78
CA ARG A 137 -12.83 -8.96 -2.03
C ARG A 137 -13.70 -8.41 -0.91
N SER A 138 -13.09 -7.67 0.02
CA SER A 138 -13.88 -6.82 0.90
C SER A 138 -14.41 -5.64 0.08
N GLU A 139 -15.69 -5.38 0.13
CA GLU A 139 -16.26 -4.19 -0.47
C GLU A 139 -15.63 -2.93 0.12
N PRO A 140 -15.31 -1.93 -0.70
CA PRO A 140 -14.84 -0.65 -0.19
C PRO A 140 -15.94 -0.02 0.67
N ARG A 141 -15.65 0.25 1.94
CA ARG A 141 -16.56 0.95 2.84
C ARG A 141 -16.17 2.42 2.96
N SER A 142 -17.11 3.31 2.75
CA SER A 142 -17.01 4.76 2.95
C SER A 142 -17.81 5.18 4.19
N LEU A 143 -17.52 6.37 4.73
CA LEU A 143 -18.22 6.94 5.87
C LEU A 143 -19.56 7.56 5.41
N SER A 144 -20.61 7.29 6.14
CA SER A 144 -21.88 8.02 6.05
C SER A 144 -21.78 9.37 6.79
N LEU A 145 -22.82 10.19 6.69
CA LEU A 145 -22.90 11.44 7.46
C LEU A 145 -23.01 11.17 8.98
N GLU A 146 -23.69 10.09 9.36
CA GLU A 146 -23.78 9.63 10.75
C GLU A 146 -22.40 9.18 11.27
N ASP A 147 -21.65 8.41 10.47
CA ASP A 147 -20.28 8.01 10.80
C ASP A 147 -19.37 9.24 10.98
N LEU A 148 -19.49 10.25 10.11
CA LEU A 148 -18.73 11.50 10.22
C LEU A 148 -19.10 12.29 11.49
N SER A 149 -20.38 12.31 11.85
CA SER A 149 -20.84 12.91 13.11
C SER A 149 -20.26 12.18 14.31
N ALA A 150 -20.25 10.84 14.29
CA ALA A 150 -19.65 10.03 15.34
C ALA A 150 -18.12 10.26 15.45
N VAL A 151 -17.41 10.39 14.32
CA VAL A 151 -15.99 10.78 14.28
C VAL A 151 -15.78 12.13 14.98
N ARG A 152 -16.59 13.14 14.64
CA ARG A 152 -16.52 14.47 15.27
C ARG A 152 -16.75 14.41 16.78
N LYS A 153 -17.76 13.65 17.21
CA LYS A 153 -18.06 13.44 18.64
C LYS A 153 -16.89 12.76 19.37
N ALA A 154 -16.30 11.73 18.79
CA ALA A 154 -15.15 11.04 19.37
C ALA A 154 -13.93 11.97 19.50
N LEU A 155 -13.65 12.80 18.49
CA LEU A 155 -12.58 13.80 18.54
C LEU A 155 -12.83 14.87 19.60
N GLY A 156 -14.06 15.35 19.72
CA GLY A 156 -14.46 16.33 20.74
C GLY A 156 -14.29 15.77 22.17
N ALA A 157 -14.79 14.55 22.41
CA ALA A 157 -14.63 13.85 23.69
C ALA A 157 -13.14 13.67 24.05
N TRP A 158 -12.34 13.21 23.06
CA TRP A 158 -10.90 13.05 23.25
C TRP A 158 -10.17 14.34 23.63
N THR A 159 -10.55 15.47 23.05
CA THR A 159 -9.94 16.76 23.32
C THR A 159 -10.37 17.34 24.66
N ALA A 160 -11.62 17.09 25.07
CA ALA A 160 -12.18 17.57 26.34
C ALA A 160 -11.70 16.76 27.55
N GLU A 161 -11.28 15.52 27.36
CA GLU A 161 -10.88 14.62 28.44
C GLU A 161 -9.58 15.09 29.12
N ARG A 162 -9.63 15.22 30.45
CA ARG A 162 -8.43 15.46 31.25
C ARG A 162 -7.66 14.15 31.43
N ARG A 163 -6.45 14.10 30.86
CA ARG A 163 -5.52 12.98 30.96
C ARG A 163 -4.23 13.41 31.63
N PRO A 164 -3.54 12.49 32.34
CA PRO A 164 -2.18 12.72 32.76
C PRO A 164 -1.28 13.01 31.55
N GLY A 165 -0.43 14.03 31.67
CA GLY A 165 0.50 14.41 30.61
C GLY A 165 0.09 15.68 29.83
N PRO A 166 0.75 15.98 28.70
CA PRO A 166 0.47 17.14 27.88
C PRO A 166 -0.96 17.11 27.35
N LYS A 167 -1.62 18.28 27.32
CA LYS A 167 -2.96 18.42 26.71
C LYS A 167 -2.99 17.80 25.30
N ALA A 168 -4.09 17.11 25.00
CA ALA A 168 -4.33 16.63 23.66
C ALA A 168 -4.33 17.83 22.69
N SER A 169 -3.42 17.82 21.70
CA SER A 169 -3.46 18.82 20.65
C SER A 169 -4.69 18.60 19.77
N GLY A 170 -5.30 19.66 19.26
CA GLY A 170 -6.37 19.61 18.26
C GLY A 170 -5.93 19.06 16.90
N ASP A 171 -4.66 18.65 16.76
CA ASP A 171 -4.06 18.20 15.52
C ASP A 171 -4.83 17.09 14.83
N MET A 172 -5.40 16.13 15.59
CA MET A 172 -6.10 14.99 14.99
C MET A 172 -7.36 15.44 14.23
N ALA A 173 -8.11 16.38 14.76
CA ALA A 173 -9.27 16.94 14.08
C ALA A 173 -8.86 17.67 12.80
N ASP A 174 -7.83 18.49 12.86
CA ASP A 174 -7.32 19.25 11.73
C ASP A 174 -6.71 18.31 10.65
N ILE A 175 -6.01 17.25 11.04
CA ILE A 175 -5.50 16.21 10.13
C ILE A 175 -6.64 15.53 9.39
N ILE A 176 -7.70 15.12 10.11
CA ILE A 176 -8.88 14.47 9.53
C ILE A 176 -9.62 15.44 8.60
N ASP A 177 -9.76 16.70 8.99
CA ASP A 177 -10.39 17.72 8.15
C ASP A 177 -9.63 17.90 6.83
N LEU A 178 -8.31 17.98 6.85
CA LEU A 178 -7.52 18.02 5.62
C LEU A 178 -7.60 16.74 4.80
N MET A 179 -7.67 15.58 5.44
CA MET A 179 -7.88 14.31 4.72
C MET A 179 -9.23 14.30 4.01
N LEU A 180 -10.29 14.81 4.64
CA LEU A 180 -11.62 14.92 4.04
C LEU A 180 -11.69 16.00 2.97
N ALA A 181 -10.99 17.12 3.13
CA ALA A 181 -10.94 18.19 2.15
C ALA A 181 -10.23 17.82 0.86
N THR A 182 -9.20 16.98 0.96
CA THR A 182 -8.25 16.72 -0.14
C THR A 182 -8.27 15.29 -0.68
N GLY A 183 -8.71 14.33 0.13
CA GLY A 183 -8.54 12.91 -0.13
C GLY A 183 -7.09 12.43 -0.03
N ALA A 184 -6.17 13.23 0.49
CA ALA A 184 -4.76 12.89 0.60
C ALA A 184 -4.49 11.73 1.57
N ARG A 185 -3.35 11.05 1.40
CA ARG A 185 -2.89 10.04 2.35
C ARG A 185 -2.39 10.71 3.62
N ILE A 186 -2.53 10.05 4.77
CA ILE A 186 -2.07 10.61 6.05
C ILE A 186 -0.59 11.04 6.01
N GLY A 187 0.28 10.27 5.37
CA GLY A 187 1.70 10.64 5.24
C GLY A 187 1.92 11.86 4.33
N GLU A 188 1.03 12.15 3.39
CA GLU A 188 1.03 13.34 2.55
C GLU A 188 0.58 14.56 3.37
N ILE A 189 -0.49 14.43 4.16
CA ILE A 189 -0.98 15.49 5.06
C ILE A 189 0.08 15.88 6.09
N LEU A 190 0.74 14.90 6.71
CA LEU A 190 1.78 15.17 7.70
C LEU A 190 3.06 15.77 7.10
N ALA A 191 3.24 15.66 5.77
CA ALA A 191 4.38 16.23 5.05
C ALA A 191 4.15 17.65 4.54
N LEU A 192 2.95 18.23 4.73
CA LEU A 192 2.62 19.57 4.27
C LEU A 192 3.45 20.63 5.02
N ARG A 193 3.94 21.60 4.25
CA ARG A 193 4.58 22.82 4.75
C ARG A 193 3.67 24.01 4.47
N TRP A 194 3.85 25.06 5.20
CA TRP A 194 3.08 26.29 4.97
C TRP A 194 3.35 26.89 3.58
N GLU A 195 4.55 26.73 3.05
CA GLU A 195 4.88 27.14 1.68
C GLU A 195 4.11 26.34 0.59
N ASP A 196 3.61 25.15 0.91
CA ASP A 196 2.81 24.33 -0.01
C ASP A 196 1.33 24.80 -0.08
N ILE A 197 0.93 25.83 0.69
CA ILE A 197 -0.47 26.25 0.86
C ILE A 197 -0.65 27.72 0.46
N ALA A 198 -1.47 27.96 -0.56
CA ALA A 198 -1.82 29.27 -1.06
C ALA A 198 -3.21 29.70 -0.55
N LEU A 199 -3.29 30.20 0.72
CA LEU A 199 -4.58 30.61 1.31
C LEU A 199 -5.10 31.94 0.76
N ASP A 200 -4.21 32.80 0.26
CA ASP A 200 -4.53 34.13 -0.22
C ASP A 200 -4.73 34.20 -1.75
N ALA A 201 -4.64 33.04 -2.43
CA ALA A 201 -4.92 32.95 -3.86
C ALA A 201 -6.41 33.19 -4.14
N LEU A 202 -6.74 33.64 -5.35
CA LEU A 202 -8.13 33.82 -5.82
C LEU A 202 -8.96 32.54 -5.63
N ARG A 203 -8.32 31.38 -5.80
CA ARG A 203 -8.86 30.06 -5.44
C ARG A 203 -7.87 29.40 -4.46
N PRO A 204 -8.12 29.47 -3.15
CA PRO A 204 -7.27 28.86 -2.15
C PRO A 204 -7.03 27.39 -2.44
N ASN A 205 -5.76 26.97 -2.37
CA ASN A 205 -5.35 25.63 -2.75
C ASN A 205 -4.14 25.16 -1.94
N LEU A 206 -3.85 23.89 -2.02
CA LEU A 206 -2.61 23.31 -1.50
C LEU A 206 -2.00 22.32 -2.50
N THR A 207 -0.67 22.22 -2.48
CA THR A 207 0.10 21.31 -3.32
C THR A 207 0.64 20.15 -2.51
N ILE A 208 0.27 18.94 -2.89
CA ILE A 208 0.77 17.70 -2.31
C ILE A 208 2.01 17.28 -3.10
N ASN A 209 3.20 17.42 -2.52
CA ASN A 209 4.49 17.20 -3.18
C ASN A 209 5.48 16.40 -2.31
N GLY A 210 5.02 15.83 -1.19
CA GLY A 210 5.86 15.06 -0.29
C GLY A 210 5.08 14.04 0.54
N THR A 211 5.81 13.17 1.23
CA THR A 211 5.25 12.21 2.18
C THR A 211 6.22 11.95 3.33
N ILE A 212 5.70 11.68 4.52
CA ILE A 212 6.52 11.30 5.67
C ILE A 212 6.96 9.83 5.55
N LYS A 213 8.24 9.62 5.79
CA LYS A 213 8.87 8.31 5.93
C LYS A 213 9.56 8.19 7.28
N THR A 214 9.60 6.97 7.79
CA THR A 214 10.38 6.63 8.99
C THR A 214 11.23 5.40 8.67
N GLU A 215 12.53 5.51 8.83
CA GLU A 215 13.49 4.44 8.53
C GLU A 215 14.42 4.22 9.74
N PRO A 216 14.77 2.97 10.05
CA PRO A 216 15.77 2.69 11.08
C PRO A 216 17.09 3.43 10.79
N GLY A 217 17.69 4.00 11.82
CA GLY A 217 18.95 4.75 11.71
C GLY A 217 18.84 6.15 11.10
N LYS A 218 17.80 6.44 10.31
CA LYS A 218 17.57 7.74 9.67
C LYS A 218 16.48 8.57 10.36
N GLY A 219 15.62 7.91 11.15
CA GLY A 219 14.53 8.58 11.84
C GLY A 219 13.35 8.92 10.92
N THR A 220 12.61 9.98 11.30
CA THR A 220 11.45 10.48 10.55
C THR A 220 11.84 11.67 9.70
N TYR A 221 11.53 11.62 8.42
CA TYR A 221 11.88 12.67 7.47
C TYR A 221 10.79 12.84 6.40
N ARG A 222 10.78 14.00 5.77
CA ARG A 222 9.96 14.29 4.59
C ARG A 222 10.70 13.80 3.34
N LYS A 223 10.11 12.85 2.63
CA LYS A 223 10.55 12.50 1.28
C LYS A 223 9.86 13.46 0.31
N ALA A 224 10.66 14.32 -0.31
CA ALA A 224 10.24 15.14 -1.44
C ALA A 224 10.01 14.23 -2.65
N ARG A 225 8.93 14.44 -3.38
CA ARG A 225 8.39 13.62 -4.48
C ARG A 225 7.87 12.25 -4.05
N PRO A 226 6.58 12.00 -4.29
CA PRO A 226 5.98 10.68 -4.22
C PRO A 226 6.59 9.72 -5.27
N LYS A 227 6.24 8.44 -5.20
CA LYS A 227 6.76 7.38 -6.09
C LYS A 227 6.53 7.60 -7.59
N SER A 228 5.56 8.43 -7.97
CA SER A 228 5.21 8.73 -9.37
C SER A 228 4.95 10.22 -9.53
N ASP A 229 5.27 10.78 -10.68
CA ASP A 229 5.00 12.19 -11.02
C ASP A 229 3.50 12.52 -10.95
N SER A 230 2.62 11.55 -11.22
CA SER A 230 1.17 11.68 -11.05
C SER A 230 0.69 11.90 -9.61
N SER A 231 1.56 11.71 -8.62
CA SER A 231 1.23 11.90 -7.21
C SER A 231 1.43 13.34 -6.73
N VAL A 232 2.20 14.17 -7.46
CA VAL A 232 2.27 15.62 -7.21
C VAL A 232 1.02 16.25 -7.79
N ARG A 233 0.27 16.97 -6.96
CA ARG A 233 -0.99 17.58 -7.37
C ARG A 233 -1.35 18.78 -6.52
N THR A 234 -1.98 19.76 -7.14
CA THR A 234 -2.59 20.92 -6.47
C THR A 234 -4.09 20.69 -6.38
N VAL A 235 -4.65 20.83 -5.19
CA VAL A 235 -6.08 20.65 -4.92
C VAL A 235 -6.67 21.92 -4.34
N ALA A 236 -7.84 22.32 -4.84
CA ALA A 236 -8.60 23.42 -4.29
C ALA A 236 -9.10 23.09 -2.88
N LEU A 237 -9.15 24.09 -2.01
CA LEU A 237 -9.57 23.93 -0.63
C LEU A 237 -11.03 24.35 -0.45
N PRO A 238 -11.88 23.53 0.17
CA PRO A 238 -13.20 23.93 0.62
C PRO A 238 -13.10 24.88 1.83
N ASP A 239 -14.13 25.68 2.04
CA ASP A 239 -14.16 26.75 3.08
C ASP A 239 -13.83 26.25 4.49
N PHE A 240 -14.33 25.08 4.86
CA PHE A 240 -14.04 24.54 6.21
C PHE A 240 -12.55 24.26 6.43
N ALA A 241 -11.83 23.86 5.36
CA ALA A 241 -10.40 23.63 5.44
C ALA A 241 -9.60 24.97 5.45
N ILE A 242 -10.07 25.95 4.69
CA ILE A 242 -9.50 27.31 4.69
C ILE A 242 -9.60 27.94 6.09
N ILE A 243 -10.79 27.90 6.70
CA ILE A 243 -11.02 28.41 8.07
C ILE A 243 -10.12 27.71 9.07
N MET A 244 -10.05 26.38 9.00
CA MET A 244 -9.21 25.57 9.88
C MET A 244 -7.72 25.92 9.72
N LEU A 245 -7.23 26.04 8.48
CA LEU A 245 -5.83 26.37 8.20
C LEU A 245 -5.45 27.78 8.63
N LYS A 246 -6.33 28.79 8.44
CA LYS A 246 -6.12 30.15 8.94
C LYS A 246 -6.02 30.17 10.46
N ARG A 247 -6.97 29.53 11.16
CA ARG A 247 -6.89 29.37 12.62
C ARG A 247 -5.59 28.70 13.05
N ARG A 248 -5.20 27.62 12.39
CA ARG A 248 -4.00 26.87 12.70
C ARG A 248 -2.73 27.70 12.48
N ARG A 249 -2.63 28.45 11.38
CA ARG A 249 -1.47 29.30 11.07
C ARG A 249 -1.22 30.33 12.17
N THR A 250 -2.31 30.89 12.73
CA THR A 250 -2.21 31.86 13.84
C THR A 250 -1.86 31.20 15.17
N ALA A 251 -2.38 30.00 15.45
CA ALA A 251 -2.22 29.32 16.74
C ALA A 251 -0.97 28.43 16.84
N SER A 252 -0.38 28.01 15.73
CA SER A 252 0.77 27.10 15.73
C SER A 252 2.08 27.86 15.93
N PRO A 253 2.99 27.34 16.77
CA PRO A 253 4.32 27.93 16.91
C PRO A 253 5.10 27.76 15.60
N VAL A 254 5.94 28.75 15.30
CA VAL A 254 6.90 28.66 14.20
C VAL A 254 7.83 27.48 14.45
N ASN A 255 8.08 26.70 13.43
CA ASN A 255 8.97 25.53 13.53
C ASN A 255 10.01 25.53 12.39
N PRO A 256 11.22 24.98 12.63
CA PRO A 256 12.35 25.10 11.69
C PRO A 256 12.16 24.35 10.37
N ILE A 257 11.16 23.48 10.28
CA ILE A 257 10.86 22.67 9.09
C ILE A 257 9.64 23.17 8.32
N ASP A 258 9.08 24.30 8.71
CA ASP A 258 7.88 24.93 8.12
C ASP A 258 6.66 23.99 8.05
N ALA A 259 6.61 22.95 8.90
CA ALA A 259 5.55 21.95 8.86
C ALA A 259 4.23 22.50 9.37
N VAL A 260 3.12 22.16 8.68
CA VAL A 260 1.76 22.45 9.16
C VAL A 260 1.45 21.65 10.43
N PHE A 261 1.96 20.43 10.53
CA PHE A 261 1.78 19.51 11.66
C PHE A 261 3.13 19.08 12.25
N SER A 262 3.80 19.97 12.97
CA SER A 262 5.02 19.60 13.69
C SER A 262 4.74 18.89 15.00
N THR A 263 5.72 18.16 15.52
CA THR A 263 5.75 17.73 16.92
C THR A 263 6.02 18.93 17.83
N ARG A 264 5.85 18.75 19.14
CA ARG A 264 6.23 19.77 20.12
C ARG A 264 7.70 20.20 20.01
N ASN A 265 8.56 19.32 19.53
CA ASN A 265 9.99 19.60 19.34
C ASN A 265 10.31 20.19 17.95
N GLY A 266 9.32 20.61 17.17
CA GLY A 266 9.52 21.18 15.84
C GLY A 266 9.98 20.17 14.78
N THR A 267 9.75 18.88 14.98
CA THR A 267 10.11 17.80 14.03
C THR A 267 8.88 17.22 13.33
N TRP A 268 9.09 16.40 12.29
CA TRP A 268 8.00 15.71 11.59
C TRP A 268 7.28 14.71 12.50
N GLN A 269 5.94 14.67 12.43
CA GLN A 269 5.14 13.66 13.10
C GLN A 269 5.27 12.30 12.38
N GLN A 270 5.42 11.23 13.16
CA GLN A 270 5.42 9.85 12.62
C GLN A 270 4.00 9.39 12.32
N VAL A 271 3.79 8.84 11.13
CA VAL A 271 2.49 8.27 10.72
C VAL A 271 1.97 7.26 11.75
N ASN A 272 2.83 6.33 12.19
CA ASN A 272 2.45 5.30 13.17
C ASN A 272 1.97 5.86 14.51
N ASN A 273 2.53 7.00 14.95
CA ASN A 273 2.12 7.65 16.19
C ASN A 273 0.74 8.31 16.04
N VAL A 274 0.49 8.94 14.89
CA VAL A 274 -0.82 9.54 14.58
C VAL A 274 -1.89 8.45 14.43
N GLU A 275 -1.59 7.34 13.73
CA GLU A 275 -2.49 6.19 13.60
C GLU A 275 -2.76 5.49 14.94
N ARG A 276 -1.75 5.41 15.83
CA ARG A 276 -1.94 4.87 17.18
C ARG A 276 -2.88 5.76 17.98
N ARG A 277 -2.73 7.09 17.91
CA ARG A 277 -3.61 8.05 18.56
C ARG A 277 -5.04 7.93 18.01
N TRP A 278 -5.21 7.82 16.71
CA TRP A 278 -6.52 7.61 16.11
C TRP A 278 -7.18 6.31 16.60
N ARG A 279 -6.43 5.21 16.72
CA ARG A 279 -6.96 3.95 17.30
C ARG A 279 -7.45 4.13 18.73
N GLN A 280 -6.77 4.92 19.53
CA GLN A 280 -7.20 5.23 20.91
C GLN A 280 -8.47 6.09 20.92
N ILE A 281 -8.58 7.09 20.03
CA ILE A 281 -9.75 7.97 19.93
C ILE A 281 -11.02 7.20 19.55
N ARG A 282 -10.90 6.25 18.62
CA ARG A 282 -12.04 5.50 18.10
C ARG A 282 -12.40 4.25 18.91
N GLN A 283 -11.60 3.91 19.90
CA GLN A 283 -11.87 2.77 20.77
C GLN A 283 -13.25 2.94 21.46
N ASP A 284 -14.05 1.87 21.49
CA ASP A 284 -15.38 1.83 22.10
C ASP A 284 -16.41 2.82 21.51
N THR A 285 -16.19 3.31 20.31
CA THR A 285 -17.07 4.28 19.63
C THR A 285 -17.86 3.68 18.47
N GLY A 286 -17.70 2.39 18.16
CA GLY A 286 -18.26 1.74 16.97
C GLY A 286 -17.52 2.09 15.65
N LEU A 287 -16.41 2.84 15.74
CA LEU A 287 -15.61 3.29 14.60
C LEU A 287 -14.34 2.45 14.38
N ASP A 288 -14.25 1.23 14.94
CA ASP A 288 -13.06 0.39 14.89
C ASP A 288 -12.60 0.04 13.46
N TRP A 289 -13.52 0.05 12.52
CA TRP A 289 -13.24 -0.15 11.11
C TRP A 289 -12.68 1.10 10.41
N VAL A 290 -12.82 2.30 10.99
CA VAL A 290 -12.40 3.57 10.39
C VAL A 290 -10.90 3.76 10.55
N THR A 291 -10.18 3.70 9.47
CA THR A 291 -8.75 3.98 9.39
C THR A 291 -8.49 5.32 8.70
N PRO A 292 -7.29 5.90 8.78
CA PRO A 292 -6.97 7.08 7.96
C PRO A 292 -7.26 6.88 6.46
N HIS A 293 -7.09 5.66 5.96
CA HIS A 293 -7.41 5.36 4.56
C HIS A 293 -8.92 5.37 4.26
N THR A 294 -9.77 5.19 5.27
CA THR A 294 -11.23 5.26 5.13
C THR A 294 -11.67 6.68 4.77
N PHE A 295 -11.07 7.73 5.35
CA PHE A 295 -11.36 9.12 4.98
C PHE A 295 -11.09 9.38 3.49
N ARG A 296 -9.97 8.89 2.98
CA ARG A 296 -9.65 8.98 1.56
C ARG A 296 -10.64 8.20 0.67
N LYS A 297 -11.10 7.02 1.11
CA LYS A 297 -12.15 6.27 0.41
C LYS A 297 -13.46 7.04 0.37
N THR A 298 -13.86 7.68 1.47
CA THR A 298 -15.06 8.51 1.54
C THR A 298 -15.02 9.65 0.52
N VAL A 299 -13.90 10.36 0.41
CA VAL A 299 -13.71 11.40 -0.60
C VAL A 299 -13.79 10.83 -2.02
N ALA A 300 -13.14 9.68 -2.26
CA ALA A 300 -13.17 9.03 -3.57
C ALA A 300 -14.59 8.63 -3.99
N THR A 301 -15.34 8.01 -3.07
CA THR A 301 -16.73 7.60 -3.30
C THR A 301 -17.60 8.83 -3.59
N LEU A 302 -17.53 9.86 -2.74
CA LEU A 302 -18.32 11.08 -2.90
C LEU A 302 -18.08 11.77 -4.25
N ILE A 303 -16.81 11.94 -4.66
CA ILE A 303 -16.48 12.58 -5.94
C ILE A 303 -16.93 11.68 -7.11
N SER A 304 -16.73 10.36 -6.99
CA SER A 304 -17.13 9.44 -8.06
C SER A 304 -18.64 9.39 -8.27
N GLU A 305 -19.42 9.45 -7.19
CA GLU A 305 -20.88 9.46 -7.25
C GLU A 305 -21.45 10.79 -7.77
N ARG A 306 -20.81 11.92 -7.43
CA ARG A 306 -21.29 13.25 -7.79
C ARG A 306 -20.77 13.76 -9.12
N VAL A 307 -19.61 13.28 -9.55
CA VAL A 307 -18.95 13.70 -10.80
C VAL A 307 -18.61 12.47 -11.64
N ASN A 308 -17.48 11.81 -11.40
CA ASN A 308 -17.06 10.56 -12.04
C ASN A 308 -15.77 10.00 -11.40
N ALA A 309 -15.41 8.76 -11.78
CA ALA A 309 -14.23 8.06 -11.28
C ALA A 309 -12.90 8.68 -11.75
N GLU A 310 -12.87 9.30 -12.91
CA GLU A 310 -11.72 9.98 -13.48
C GLU A 310 -11.34 11.20 -12.63
N THR A 311 -12.32 12.05 -12.32
CA THR A 311 -12.14 13.22 -11.43
C THR A 311 -11.69 12.77 -10.03
N ALA A 312 -12.30 11.71 -9.49
CA ALA A 312 -11.86 11.14 -8.22
C ALA A 312 -10.39 10.66 -8.29
N ALA A 313 -9.98 9.98 -9.36
CA ALA A 313 -8.60 9.54 -9.56
C ALA A 313 -7.61 10.71 -9.62
N HIS A 314 -7.94 11.77 -10.33
CA HIS A 314 -7.12 12.99 -10.39
C HIS A 314 -6.98 13.65 -9.02
N GLN A 315 -8.09 13.87 -8.31
CA GLN A 315 -8.10 14.44 -6.96
C GLN A 315 -7.22 13.64 -5.99
N LEU A 316 -7.25 12.32 -6.11
CA LEU A 316 -6.48 11.42 -5.27
C LEU A 316 -5.02 11.25 -5.71
N GLY A 317 -4.65 11.60 -6.94
CA GLY A 317 -3.35 11.31 -7.53
C GLY A 317 -3.13 9.80 -7.73
N HIS A 318 -4.11 9.12 -8.30
CA HIS A 318 -3.96 7.74 -8.76
C HIS A 318 -3.43 7.73 -10.19
N SER A 319 -2.50 6.83 -10.48
CA SER A 319 -1.94 6.66 -11.83
C SER A 319 -2.95 6.12 -12.85
N SER A 320 -4.07 5.54 -12.38
CA SER A 320 -5.13 5.00 -13.21
C SER A 320 -6.50 5.09 -12.53
N PRO A 321 -7.57 5.45 -13.24
CA PRO A 321 -8.95 5.38 -12.74
C PRO A 321 -9.37 3.97 -12.33
N ALA A 322 -8.77 2.91 -12.91
CA ALA A 322 -9.04 1.54 -12.55
C ALA A 322 -8.76 1.26 -11.06
N ILE A 323 -7.70 1.86 -10.51
CA ILE A 323 -7.37 1.75 -9.07
C ILE A 323 -8.50 2.36 -8.23
N THR A 324 -9.03 3.49 -8.63
CA THR A 324 -10.14 4.15 -7.94
C THR A 324 -11.40 3.28 -7.98
N ARG A 325 -11.76 2.74 -9.15
CA ARG A 325 -12.92 1.87 -9.31
C ARG A 325 -12.79 0.56 -8.53
N GLU A 326 -11.61 -0.04 -8.48
CA GLU A 326 -11.41 -1.35 -7.84
C GLU A 326 -11.37 -1.27 -6.30
N PHE A 327 -10.73 -0.23 -5.75
CA PHE A 327 -10.39 -0.20 -4.33
C PHE A 327 -11.12 0.86 -3.52
N TYR A 328 -11.77 1.82 -4.16
CA TYR A 328 -12.33 2.99 -3.47
C TYR A 328 -13.81 3.21 -3.71
N ILE A 329 -14.41 2.61 -4.75
CA ILE A 329 -15.82 2.83 -5.10
C ILE A 329 -16.60 1.54 -4.83
N SER A 330 -17.65 1.64 -4.01
CA SER A 330 -18.63 0.57 -3.87
C SER A 330 -19.40 0.42 -5.18
N LYS A 331 -19.58 -0.81 -5.66
CA LYS A 331 -20.44 -1.05 -6.82
C LYS A 331 -21.89 -0.84 -6.37
N PRO A 332 -22.68 0.01 -7.05
CA PRO A 332 -24.09 0.12 -6.74
C PRO A 332 -24.77 -1.24 -6.98
N ALA A 333 -25.64 -1.63 -6.06
CA ALA A 333 -26.40 -2.88 -6.16
C ALA A 333 -27.40 -2.85 -7.33
N ILE A 334 -27.82 -1.64 -7.76
CA ILE A 334 -28.74 -1.38 -8.85
C ILE A 334 -27.98 -0.60 -9.92
N ALA A 335 -28.08 -1.01 -11.16
CA ALA A 335 -27.54 -0.26 -12.29
C ALA A 335 -28.15 1.15 -12.34
N ALA A 336 -27.36 2.13 -12.79
CA ALA A 336 -27.89 3.47 -13.00
C ALA A 336 -29.09 3.45 -13.94
N ASP A 337 -30.12 4.24 -13.63
CA ASP A 337 -31.26 4.42 -14.55
C ASP A 337 -30.80 5.19 -15.78
N VAL A 338 -30.55 4.44 -16.84
CA VAL A 338 -30.16 4.96 -18.15
C VAL A 338 -31.29 4.81 -19.18
N ALA A 339 -32.51 4.48 -18.74
CA ALA A 339 -33.63 4.19 -19.62
C ALA A 339 -33.88 5.35 -20.60
N ARG A 340 -33.85 6.61 -20.12
CA ARG A 340 -33.99 7.79 -20.99
C ARG A 340 -32.91 7.92 -22.07
N ILE A 341 -31.68 7.51 -21.78
CA ILE A 341 -30.57 7.52 -22.74
C ILE A 341 -30.76 6.43 -23.76
N LEU A 342 -31.20 5.24 -23.30
CA LEU A 342 -31.44 4.11 -24.19
C LEU A 342 -32.67 4.33 -25.10
N GLU A 343 -33.64 5.14 -24.72
CA GLU A 343 -34.77 5.55 -25.58
C GLU A 343 -34.32 6.32 -26.81
N GLU A 344 -33.16 6.99 -26.78
CA GLU A 344 -32.60 7.65 -27.97
C GLU A 344 -32.28 6.64 -29.08
N LEU A 345 -31.93 5.39 -28.73
CA LEU A 345 -31.69 4.32 -29.70
C LEU A 345 -32.98 3.90 -30.43
N ALA A 346 -34.13 3.98 -29.77
CA ALA A 346 -35.42 3.68 -30.40
C ALA A 346 -35.81 4.72 -31.45
N ARG A 347 -35.40 5.99 -31.28
CA ARG A 347 -35.66 7.06 -32.26
C ARG A 347 -34.90 6.86 -33.57
N ALA A 348 -33.80 6.11 -33.56
CA ALA A 348 -33.08 5.74 -34.77
C ALA A 348 -33.73 4.61 -35.56
N ASN A 349 -34.81 3.95 -35.04
CA ASN A 349 -35.55 2.88 -35.70
C ASN A 349 -36.96 3.33 -36.02
N PRO A 350 -37.28 3.72 -37.28
CA PRO A 350 -38.58 4.22 -37.66
C PRO A 350 -39.75 3.25 -37.44
N ALA A 351 -39.49 1.93 -37.33
CA ALA A 351 -40.51 0.94 -37.06
C ALA A 351 -40.95 0.87 -35.58
N ALA A 352 -40.12 1.33 -34.62
CA ALA A 352 -40.45 1.32 -33.20
C ALA A 352 -41.36 2.50 -32.81
N THR A 353 -41.29 3.64 -33.52
CA THR A 353 -42.10 4.85 -33.27
C THR A 353 -43.57 4.68 -33.63
N ALA A 354 -43.89 3.76 -34.53
CA ALA A 354 -45.29 3.51 -34.94
C ALA A 354 -46.09 2.70 -33.90
N ASN A 355 -45.41 1.95 -33.00
CA ASN A 355 -46.08 1.10 -32.02
C ASN A 355 -46.34 1.80 -30.68
N THR A 356 -45.58 2.85 -30.34
CA THR A 356 -45.76 3.60 -29.09
C THR A 356 -46.99 4.52 -29.13
N SER A 357 -47.40 4.96 -30.31
CA SER A 357 -48.61 5.77 -30.51
C SER A 357 -49.94 4.97 -30.44
N ARG A 358 -49.86 3.62 -30.43
CA ARG A 358 -51.03 2.74 -30.24
C ARG A 358 -51.31 2.43 -28.77
N ILE A 359 -50.29 2.36 -27.94
CA ILE A 359 -50.42 2.01 -26.49
C ILE A 359 -50.92 3.20 -25.67
N SER A 360 -50.78 4.43 -26.16
CA SER A 360 -51.25 5.65 -25.45
C SER A 360 -52.73 6.02 -25.77
N ARG A 361 -53.48 5.15 -26.46
CA ARG A 361 -54.89 5.36 -26.81
C ARG A 361 -55.86 4.28 -26.31
N GLU A 362 -55.39 3.34 -25.52
CA GLU A 362 -56.19 2.45 -24.66
C GLU A 362 -55.94 2.78 -23.17
#